data_43a6481caa91033736a28086578f90ca
#
_entry.id   43a6481caa91033736a28086578f90ca
#
_cell.length_a   1.000
_cell.length_b   1.000
_cell.length_c   1.000
_cell.angle_alpha   90.00
_cell.angle_beta   90.00
_cell.angle_gamma   90.00
#
_symmetry.space_group_name_H-M   'P 1'
#
loop_
_entity.id
_entity.type
_entity.pdbx_description
1 polymer ?
#
loop_
_entity_poly.entity_id
_entity_poly.type
_entity_poly.pdbx_seq_one_letter_code
_entity_poly.pdbx_strand_id
1 'polypeptide(L)'
;MYFTPVQKETLELIRKFRSLRYDQIQALMDRQHGKKVRGIKAILRQLEYVKLVEWHGNILSVAGKPLRADISAATDIMLRLTSAPEGVIVGKELFALTFFKERENILYRYDICPIPPGKELIISAQLEQMNPKYRIVIFLLQDISQREFLAAPCQYRYAVEDNGTYYFYEEDSNGV
;
A
#
# COMPACT_ATOMS: atom_id res chain seq x y z
N MET A 1 20.68 -6.44 -23.27
CA MET A 1 19.61 -7.42 -22.92
C MET A 1 18.27 -6.82 -23.30
N TYR A 2 17.50 -7.51 -24.11
CA TYR A 2 16.16 -7.03 -24.53
C TYR A 2 15.11 -7.63 -23.61
N PHE A 3 14.33 -6.77 -22.96
CA PHE A 3 13.17 -7.18 -22.17
C PHE A 3 11.92 -7.18 -23.03
N THR A 4 11.07 -8.18 -22.84
CA THR A 4 9.71 -8.16 -23.40
C THR A 4 8.87 -7.05 -22.76
N PRO A 5 7.79 -6.59 -23.38
CA PRO A 5 6.89 -5.59 -22.77
C PRO A 5 6.46 -5.95 -21.35
N VAL A 6 6.01 -7.19 -21.14
CA VAL A 6 5.57 -7.67 -19.80
C VAL A 6 6.71 -7.67 -18.77
N GLN A 7 7.94 -7.99 -19.17
CA GLN A 7 9.09 -7.90 -18.26
C GLN A 7 9.39 -6.44 -17.87
N LYS A 8 9.31 -5.50 -18.81
CA LYS A 8 9.50 -4.07 -18.53
C LYS A 8 8.43 -3.56 -17.57
N GLU A 9 7.17 -3.84 -17.85
CA GLU A 9 6.05 -3.46 -17.01
C GLU A 9 6.16 -4.04 -15.59
N THR A 10 6.54 -5.33 -15.48
CA THR A 10 6.77 -5.96 -14.17
C THR A 10 7.89 -5.26 -13.40
N LEU A 11 9.00 -4.93 -14.07
CA LEU A 11 10.10 -4.21 -13.44
C LEU A 11 9.71 -2.78 -13.03
N GLU A 12 8.97 -2.07 -13.86
CA GLU A 12 8.46 -0.73 -13.55
C GLU A 12 7.50 -0.76 -12.37
N LEU A 13 6.63 -1.77 -12.29
CA LEU A 13 5.76 -1.98 -11.14
C LEU A 13 6.57 -2.15 -9.85
N ILE A 14 7.59 -3.03 -9.87
CA ILE A 14 8.45 -3.25 -8.71
C ILE A 14 9.21 -1.97 -8.34
N ARG A 15 9.71 -1.21 -9.32
CA ARG A 15 10.37 0.07 -9.08
C ARG A 15 9.44 1.11 -8.47
N LYS A 16 8.20 1.17 -8.90
CA LYS A 16 7.18 2.08 -8.37
C LYS A 16 6.85 1.78 -6.93
N PHE A 17 6.56 0.53 -6.61
CA PHE A 17 6.17 0.10 -5.26
C PHE A 17 7.36 -0.19 -4.34
N ARG A 18 8.54 -0.43 -4.88
CA ARG A 18 9.81 -0.74 -4.19
C ARG A 18 9.84 -2.07 -3.45
N SER A 19 8.74 -2.51 -2.86
CA SER A 19 8.65 -3.75 -2.06
C SER A 19 7.27 -4.38 -2.21
N LEU A 20 7.20 -5.54 -2.85
CA LEU A 20 5.97 -6.27 -3.14
C LEU A 20 6.16 -7.78 -2.93
N ARG A 21 5.12 -8.48 -2.52
CA ARG A 21 5.08 -9.94 -2.59
C ARG A 21 4.69 -10.42 -3.99
N TYR A 22 4.96 -11.70 -4.25
CA TYR A 22 4.61 -12.30 -5.53
C TYR A 22 3.11 -12.19 -5.86
N ASP A 23 2.24 -12.50 -4.88
CA ASP A 23 0.79 -12.43 -5.03
C ASP A 23 0.29 -11.01 -5.34
N GLN A 24 0.91 -9.99 -4.74
CA GLN A 24 0.62 -8.58 -5.02
C GLN A 24 1.05 -8.18 -6.44
N ILE A 25 2.25 -8.60 -6.87
CA ILE A 25 2.72 -8.37 -8.23
C ILE A 25 1.78 -9.01 -9.24
N GLN A 26 1.39 -10.28 -9.01
CA GLN A 26 0.45 -10.98 -9.86
C GLN A 26 -0.90 -10.25 -9.93
N ALA A 27 -1.48 -9.86 -8.78
CA ALA A 27 -2.74 -9.16 -8.71
C ALA A 27 -2.71 -7.80 -9.43
N LEU A 28 -1.64 -7.02 -9.25
CA LEU A 28 -1.48 -5.72 -9.91
C LEU A 28 -1.31 -5.86 -11.42
N MET A 29 -0.53 -6.83 -11.89
CA MET A 29 -0.35 -7.12 -13.31
C MET A 29 -1.65 -7.62 -13.95
N ASP A 30 -2.38 -8.52 -13.29
CA ASP A 30 -3.66 -9.02 -13.77
C ASP A 30 -4.69 -7.89 -13.92
N ARG A 31 -4.73 -6.97 -12.96
CA ARG A 31 -5.60 -5.77 -13.01
C ARG A 31 -5.23 -4.83 -14.15
N GLN A 32 -3.93 -4.53 -14.32
CA GLN A 32 -3.44 -3.65 -15.38
C GLN A 32 -3.80 -4.19 -16.78
N HIS A 33 -3.77 -5.50 -16.97
CA HIS A 33 -4.06 -6.14 -18.24
C HIS A 33 -5.53 -6.55 -18.40
N GLY A 34 -6.38 -6.44 -17.37
CA GLY A 34 -7.76 -6.89 -17.39
C GLY A 34 -7.92 -8.41 -17.55
N LYS A 35 -6.86 -9.18 -17.41
CA LYS A 35 -6.79 -10.64 -17.54
C LYS A 35 -5.59 -11.21 -16.79
N LYS A 36 -5.64 -12.52 -16.50
CA LYS A 36 -4.52 -13.21 -15.85
C LYS A 36 -3.25 -13.19 -16.72
N VAL A 37 -2.19 -12.55 -16.20
CA VAL A 37 -0.87 -12.52 -16.83
C VAL A 37 -0.11 -13.80 -16.48
N ARG A 38 0.29 -14.55 -17.49
CA ARG A 38 1.03 -15.81 -17.29
C ARG A 38 2.54 -15.56 -17.20
N GLY A 39 3.24 -16.45 -16.49
CA GLY A 39 4.70 -16.45 -16.48
C GLY A 39 5.37 -15.43 -15.54
N ILE A 40 4.64 -14.70 -14.71
CA ILE A 40 5.20 -13.72 -13.76
C ILE A 40 6.32 -14.33 -12.91
N LYS A 41 6.14 -15.57 -12.41
CA LYS A 41 7.18 -16.25 -11.61
C LYS A 41 8.49 -16.44 -12.38
N ALA A 42 8.42 -16.77 -13.67
CA ALA A 42 9.61 -16.90 -14.52
C ALA A 42 10.27 -15.54 -14.79
N ILE A 43 9.46 -14.51 -15.01
CA ILE A 43 9.94 -13.13 -15.16
C ILE A 43 10.71 -12.69 -13.91
N LEU A 44 10.15 -12.89 -12.71
CA LEU A 44 10.80 -12.49 -11.46
C LEU A 44 12.15 -13.21 -11.26
N ARG A 45 12.24 -14.51 -11.58
CA ARG A 45 13.51 -15.26 -11.54
C ARG A 45 14.55 -14.70 -12.51
N GLN A 46 14.13 -14.27 -13.70
CA GLN A 46 15.03 -13.65 -14.67
C GLN A 46 15.52 -12.28 -14.19
N LEU A 47 14.64 -11.45 -13.63
CA LEU A 47 15.01 -10.14 -13.06
C LEU A 47 15.94 -10.28 -11.86
N GLU A 48 15.76 -11.30 -11.03
CA GLU A 48 16.67 -11.65 -9.93
C GLU A 48 18.03 -12.12 -10.46
N TYR A 49 18.03 -13.02 -11.44
CA TYR A 49 19.28 -13.52 -12.06
C TYR A 49 20.15 -12.39 -12.62
N VAL A 50 19.54 -11.37 -13.20
CA VAL A 50 20.26 -10.18 -13.70
C VAL A 50 20.45 -9.10 -12.64
N LYS A 51 20.18 -9.39 -11.38
CA LYS A 51 20.41 -8.53 -10.20
C LYS A 51 19.67 -7.18 -10.27
N LEU A 52 18.51 -7.14 -10.87
CA LEU A 52 17.63 -5.95 -10.87
C LEU A 52 16.66 -5.93 -9.68
N VAL A 53 16.39 -7.11 -9.13
CA VAL A 53 15.53 -7.29 -7.95
C VAL A 53 16.16 -8.33 -7.03
N GLU A 54 15.76 -8.33 -5.77
CA GLU A 54 16.23 -9.27 -4.73
C GLU A 54 15.09 -9.65 -3.79
N TRP A 55 15.12 -10.90 -3.29
CA TRP A 55 14.14 -11.41 -2.34
C TRP A 55 14.61 -11.21 -0.90
N HIS A 56 13.69 -10.75 -0.06
CA HIS A 56 13.82 -10.68 1.40
C HIS A 56 12.67 -11.49 2.01
N GLY A 57 12.91 -12.78 2.24
CA GLY A 57 11.84 -13.71 2.59
C GLY A 57 10.82 -13.85 1.45
N ASN A 58 9.58 -13.43 1.66
CA ASN A 58 8.50 -13.45 0.68
C ASN A 58 8.27 -12.09 -0.04
N ILE A 59 9.05 -11.07 0.29
CA ILE A 59 8.96 -9.74 -0.32
C ILE A 59 10.10 -9.53 -1.31
N LEU A 60 9.77 -9.07 -2.49
CA LEU A 60 10.70 -8.69 -3.54
C LEU A 60 10.94 -7.19 -3.51
N SER A 61 12.20 -6.76 -3.59
CA SER A 61 12.58 -5.36 -3.69
C SER A 61 13.45 -5.09 -4.91
N VAL A 62 13.65 -3.82 -5.23
CA VAL A 62 14.68 -3.39 -6.18
C VAL A 62 16.05 -3.66 -5.56
N ALA A 63 16.94 -4.31 -6.29
CA ALA A 63 18.27 -4.67 -5.78
C ALA A 63 19.05 -3.45 -5.25
N GLY A 64 19.67 -3.61 -4.09
CA GLY A 64 20.42 -2.54 -3.42
C GLY A 64 19.55 -1.41 -2.83
N LYS A 65 18.24 -1.57 -2.73
CA LYS A 65 17.36 -0.62 -2.07
C LYS A 65 16.83 -1.20 -0.75
N PRO A 66 16.62 -0.36 0.27
CA PRO A 66 16.09 -0.84 1.54
C PRO A 66 14.70 -1.44 1.37
N LEU A 67 14.47 -2.53 2.09
CA LEU A 67 13.15 -3.16 2.17
C LEU A 67 12.14 -2.20 2.81
N ARG A 68 10.95 -2.12 2.23
CA ARG A 68 9.81 -1.32 2.69
C ARG A 68 8.60 -2.22 2.93
N ALA A 69 8.63 -2.96 4.03
CA ALA A 69 7.54 -3.88 4.40
C ALA A 69 6.20 -3.13 4.61
N ASP A 70 6.26 -1.89 5.05
CA ASP A 70 5.12 -0.99 5.19
C ASP A 70 4.38 -0.74 3.85
N ILE A 71 5.12 -0.64 2.75
CA ILE A 71 4.52 -0.50 1.41
C ILE A 71 3.82 -1.79 0.98
N SER A 72 4.42 -2.95 1.26
CA SER A 72 3.78 -4.24 0.98
C SER A 72 2.48 -4.39 1.77
N ALA A 73 2.48 -4.07 3.07
CA ALA A 73 1.28 -4.09 3.91
C ALA A 73 0.21 -3.10 3.40
N ALA A 74 0.60 -1.88 3.06
CA ALA A 74 -0.31 -0.88 2.49
C ALA A 74 -0.89 -1.32 1.14
N THR A 75 -0.11 -2.06 0.33
CA THR A 75 -0.58 -2.62 -0.94
C THR A 75 -1.68 -3.65 -0.73
N ASP A 76 -1.60 -4.49 0.30
CA ASP A 76 -2.68 -5.42 0.64
C ASP A 76 -3.98 -4.70 0.98
N ILE A 77 -3.88 -3.65 1.79
CA ILE A 77 -5.04 -2.83 2.16
C ILE A 77 -5.67 -2.22 0.89
N MET A 78 -4.87 -1.62 0.02
CA MET A 78 -5.37 -1.09 -1.25
C MET A 78 -6.05 -2.17 -2.10
N LEU A 79 -5.42 -3.34 -2.26
CA LEU A 79 -5.95 -4.45 -3.06
C LEU A 79 -7.28 -4.99 -2.53
N ARG A 80 -7.55 -4.88 -1.23
CA ARG A 80 -8.83 -5.26 -0.61
C ARG A 80 -9.91 -4.18 -0.80
N LEU A 81 -9.53 -2.92 -0.78
CA LEU A 81 -10.49 -1.80 -0.82
C LEU A 81 -10.91 -1.40 -2.23
N THR A 82 -10.10 -1.70 -3.24
CA THR A 82 -10.43 -1.37 -4.62
C THR A 82 -9.87 -2.39 -5.61
N SER A 83 -10.66 -2.70 -6.62
CA SER A 83 -10.23 -3.53 -7.75
C SER A 83 -9.46 -2.72 -8.81
N ALA A 84 -9.74 -1.42 -8.92
CA ALA A 84 -9.11 -0.53 -9.90
C ALA A 84 -8.96 0.87 -9.28
N PRO A 85 -7.79 1.22 -8.74
CA PRO A 85 -7.53 2.58 -8.29
C PRO A 85 -7.32 3.50 -9.51
N GLU A 86 -7.88 4.71 -9.45
CA GLU A 86 -7.68 5.75 -10.49
C GLU A 86 -6.24 6.28 -10.53
N GLY A 87 -5.49 6.08 -9.45
CA GLY A 87 -4.09 6.44 -9.36
C GLY A 87 -3.47 5.93 -8.07
N VAL A 88 -2.16 5.77 -8.08
CA VAL A 88 -1.39 5.31 -6.91
C VAL A 88 -0.10 6.12 -6.77
N ILE A 89 0.14 6.66 -5.56
CA ILE A 89 1.37 7.32 -5.13
C ILE A 89 1.99 6.48 -4.01
N VAL A 90 3.27 6.21 -4.09
CA VAL A 90 3.96 5.31 -3.16
C VAL A 90 5.02 6.05 -2.36
N GLY A 91 5.00 5.87 -1.03
CA GLY A 91 6.03 6.31 -0.11
C GLY A 91 6.25 7.83 -0.09
N LYS A 92 5.16 8.61 0.02
CA LYS A 92 5.23 10.07 0.12
C LYS A 92 4.85 10.53 1.52
N GLU A 93 5.73 11.34 2.14
CA GLU A 93 5.53 11.92 3.47
C GLU A 93 5.28 10.84 4.55
N LEU A 94 4.16 10.95 5.27
CA LEU A 94 3.73 10.02 6.32
C LEU A 94 3.11 8.73 5.77
N PHE A 95 2.80 8.70 4.47
CA PHE A 95 1.99 7.64 3.89
C PHE A 95 2.86 6.62 3.17
N ALA A 96 2.68 5.35 3.49
CA ALA A 96 3.30 4.27 2.75
C ALA A 96 2.73 4.19 1.33
N LEU A 97 1.43 4.46 1.21
CA LEU A 97 0.71 4.42 -0.06
C LEU A 97 -0.50 5.33 -0.02
N THR A 98 -0.71 6.07 -1.10
CA THR A 98 -1.94 6.82 -1.39
C THR A 98 -2.57 6.27 -2.64
N PHE A 99 -3.88 6.05 -2.64
CA PHE A 99 -4.62 5.69 -3.85
C PHE A 99 -5.91 6.48 -3.97
N PHE A 100 -6.45 6.55 -5.18
CA PHE A 100 -7.67 7.28 -5.47
C PHE A 100 -8.75 6.30 -5.91
N LYS A 101 -9.97 6.53 -5.42
CA LYS A 101 -11.15 5.74 -5.76
C LYS A 101 -12.35 6.64 -5.92
N GLU A 102 -13.05 6.50 -7.03
CA GLU A 102 -14.31 7.19 -7.27
C GLU A 102 -15.45 6.51 -6.50
N ARG A 103 -16.30 7.34 -5.87
CA ARG A 103 -17.56 6.96 -5.25
C ARG A 103 -18.59 8.04 -5.57
N GLU A 104 -19.73 7.68 -6.14
CA GLU A 104 -20.82 8.62 -6.42
C GLU A 104 -20.37 9.87 -7.22
N ASN A 105 -19.53 9.68 -8.22
CA ASN A 105 -18.89 10.74 -9.03
C ASN A 105 -17.97 11.69 -8.25
N ILE A 106 -17.52 11.29 -7.06
CA ILE A 106 -16.54 12.02 -6.25
C ILE A 106 -15.27 11.19 -6.14
N LEU A 107 -14.14 11.79 -6.46
CA LEU A 107 -12.83 11.16 -6.31
C LEU A 107 -12.33 11.31 -4.87
N TYR A 108 -12.32 10.21 -4.13
CA TYR A 108 -11.76 10.16 -2.78
C TYR A 108 -10.29 9.77 -2.81
N ARG A 109 -9.51 10.43 -1.98
CA ARG A 109 -8.12 10.09 -1.70
C ARG A 109 -8.06 9.22 -0.46
N TYR A 110 -7.45 8.05 -0.57
CA TYR A 110 -7.18 7.12 0.52
C TYR A 110 -5.68 7.16 0.83
N ASP A 111 -5.32 7.54 2.04
CA ASP A 111 -3.95 7.60 2.52
C ASP A 111 -3.70 6.52 3.56
N ILE A 112 -2.79 5.59 3.31
CA ILE A 112 -2.44 4.52 4.26
C ILE A 112 -1.22 4.96 5.04
N CYS A 113 -1.40 5.16 6.35
CA CYS A 113 -0.42 5.68 7.29
C CYS A 113 0.02 4.57 8.25
N PRO A 114 1.20 3.98 8.08
CA PRO A 114 1.77 3.06 9.06
C PRO A 114 2.10 3.79 10.36
N ILE A 115 1.71 3.20 11.48
CA ILE A 115 1.92 3.78 12.81
C ILE A 115 2.96 2.97 13.59
N PRO A 116 4.22 3.40 13.62
CA PRO A 116 5.19 2.78 14.51
C PRO A 116 4.80 3.02 15.98
N PRO A 117 4.93 2.01 16.87
CA PRO A 117 4.63 2.18 18.28
C PRO A 117 5.35 3.36 18.90
N GLY A 118 4.63 4.17 19.68
CA GLY A 118 5.15 5.37 20.34
C GLY A 118 5.27 6.61 19.45
N LYS A 119 4.74 6.56 18.20
CA LYS A 119 4.70 7.70 17.27
C LYS A 119 3.29 8.25 17.05
N GLU A 120 2.31 7.72 17.72
CA GLU A 120 0.89 8.00 17.54
C GLU A 120 0.59 9.50 17.64
N LEU A 121 0.98 10.15 18.74
CA LEU A 121 0.75 11.59 18.96
C LEU A 121 1.48 12.48 17.96
N ILE A 122 2.70 12.11 17.58
CA ILE A 122 3.49 12.88 16.60
C ILE A 122 2.81 12.82 15.24
N ILE A 123 2.35 11.64 14.83
CA ILE A 123 1.66 11.46 13.55
C ILE A 123 0.33 12.20 13.57
N SER A 124 -0.46 12.10 14.63
CA SER A 124 -1.73 12.85 14.77
C SER A 124 -1.51 14.36 14.62
N ALA A 125 -0.52 14.92 15.31
CA ALA A 125 -0.20 16.34 15.21
C ALA A 125 0.22 16.77 13.79
N GLN A 126 0.93 15.89 13.06
CA GLN A 126 1.28 16.16 11.65
C GLN A 126 0.06 16.09 10.72
N LEU A 127 -0.90 15.22 11.02
CA LEU A 127 -2.12 15.09 10.24
C LEU A 127 -3.10 16.26 10.44
N GLU A 128 -3.09 16.96 11.57
CA GLU A 128 -3.94 18.12 11.85
C GLU A 128 -3.84 19.23 10.79
N GLN A 129 -2.69 19.34 10.14
CA GLN A 129 -2.44 20.37 9.10
C GLN A 129 -2.94 19.97 7.70
N MET A 130 -3.53 18.77 7.56
CA MET A 130 -3.95 18.28 6.26
C MET A 130 -5.32 18.84 5.83
N ASN A 131 -5.49 19.02 4.51
CA ASN A 131 -6.82 19.30 3.96
C ASN A 131 -7.72 18.06 4.09
N PRO A 132 -8.82 18.12 4.83
CA PRO A 132 -9.69 16.95 5.09
C PRO A 132 -10.62 16.59 3.92
N LYS A 133 -10.80 17.49 2.95
CA LYS A 133 -11.83 17.35 1.91
C LYS A 133 -11.58 16.12 1.02
N TYR A 134 -12.58 15.23 0.94
CA TYR A 134 -12.56 14.00 0.14
C TYR A 134 -11.37 13.08 0.44
N ARG A 135 -10.92 13.07 1.70
CA ARG A 135 -9.80 12.28 2.17
C ARG A 135 -10.25 11.27 3.22
N ILE A 136 -9.68 10.07 3.14
CA ILE A 136 -9.85 9.01 4.12
C ILE A 136 -8.45 8.55 4.52
N VAL A 137 -8.12 8.61 5.80
CA VAL A 137 -6.87 8.09 6.34
C VAL A 137 -7.11 6.67 6.87
N ILE A 138 -6.24 5.74 6.54
CA ILE A 138 -6.23 4.39 7.08
C ILE A 138 -4.97 4.24 7.91
N PHE A 139 -5.13 4.22 9.22
CA PHE A 139 -4.04 3.95 10.16
C PHE A 139 -3.72 2.45 10.15
N LEU A 140 -2.54 2.09 9.70
CA LEU A 140 -2.04 0.72 9.76
C LEU A 140 -1.32 0.51 11.09
N LEU A 141 -1.97 -0.20 12.01
CA LEU A 141 -1.53 -0.41 13.38
C LEU A 141 -0.85 -1.77 13.54
N GLN A 142 0.08 -1.86 14.47
CA GLN A 142 0.62 -3.13 14.94
C GLN A 142 -0.27 -3.77 16.01
N ASP A 143 -0.93 -2.93 16.83
CA ASP A 143 -1.87 -3.34 17.86
C ASP A 143 -3.02 -2.35 17.93
N ILE A 144 -4.23 -2.84 18.20
CA ILE A 144 -5.45 -2.02 18.24
C ILE A 144 -5.42 -0.96 19.36
N SER A 145 -4.66 -1.16 20.43
CA SER A 145 -4.53 -0.19 21.52
C SER A 145 -3.91 1.14 21.09
N GLN A 146 -3.14 1.15 19.99
CA GLN A 146 -2.57 2.37 19.43
C GLN A 146 -3.64 3.40 19.02
N ARG A 147 -4.88 2.96 18.75
CA ARG A 147 -6.00 3.81 18.30
C ARG A 147 -6.32 4.94 19.27
N GLU A 148 -6.11 4.73 20.57
CA GLU A 148 -6.46 5.68 21.63
C GLU A 148 -5.75 7.03 21.51
N PHE A 149 -4.62 7.05 20.82
CA PHE A 149 -3.76 8.23 20.67
C PHE A 149 -3.75 8.79 19.24
N LEU A 150 -4.65 8.30 18.37
CA LEU A 150 -4.69 8.67 16.97
C LEU A 150 -5.93 9.47 16.63
N ALA A 151 -5.73 10.56 15.90
CA ALA A 151 -6.77 11.39 15.34
C ALA A 151 -6.36 11.93 13.96
N ALA A 152 -7.35 12.24 13.13
CA ALA A 152 -7.16 12.95 11.88
C ALA A 152 -8.31 13.94 11.67
N PRO A 153 -8.10 15.06 10.97
CA PRO A 153 -9.14 16.07 10.70
C PRO A 153 -10.15 15.63 9.63
N CYS A 154 -10.04 14.42 9.13
CA CYS A 154 -10.88 13.84 8.07
C CYS A 154 -11.39 12.48 8.51
N GLN A 155 -12.22 11.85 7.67
CA GLN A 155 -12.64 10.47 7.92
C GLN A 155 -11.43 9.55 8.02
N TYR A 156 -11.42 8.68 9.03
CA TYR A 156 -10.35 7.71 9.19
C TYR A 156 -10.86 6.34 9.65
N ARG A 157 -10.00 5.34 9.48
CA ARG A 157 -10.22 3.94 9.86
C ARG A 157 -8.93 3.36 10.38
N TYR A 158 -9.06 2.29 11.13
CA TYR A 158 -7.91 1.51 11.60
C TYR A 158 -7.83 0.19 10.84
N ALA A 159 -6.63 -0.24 10.52
CA ALA A 159 -6.35 -1.57 9.97
C ALA A 159 -5.31 -2.25 10.85
N VAL A 160 -5.61 -3.45 11.33
CA VAL A 160 -4.70 -4.29 12.12
C VAL A 160 -4.51 -5.60 11.38
N GLU A 161 -3.27 -6.05 11.26
CA GLU A 161 -2.97 -7.35 10.69
C GLU A 161 -3.02 -8.43 11.77
N ASP A 162 -3.77 -9.49 11.51
CA ASP A 162 -3.75 -10.72 12.31
C ASP A 162 -3.67 -11.92 11.36
N ASN A 163 -2.59 -12.68 11.49
CA ASN A 163 -2.33 -13.90 10.69
C ASN A 163 -2.48 -13.70 9.16
N GLY A 164 -1.96 -12.59 8.63
CA GLY A 164 -2.03 -12.25 7.21
C GLY A 164 -3.39 -11.72 6.74
N THR A 165 -4.30 -11.47 7.69
CA THR A 165 -5.61 -10.88 7.43
C THR A 165 -5.69 -9.51 8.07
N TYR A 166 -6.20 -8.51 7.32
CA TYR A 166 -6.44 -7.18 7.86
C TYR A 166 -7.87 -7.06 8.34
N TYR A 167 -8.05 -6.65 9.60
CA TYR A 167 -9.32 -6.28 10.21
C TYR A 167 -9.44 -4.76 10.20
N PHE A 168 -10.58 -4.27 9.72
CA PHE A 168 -10.85 -2.84 9.65
C PHE A 168 -11.80 -2.45 10.77
N TYR A 169 -11.45 -1.41 11.48
CA TYR A 169 -12.26 -0.81 12.53
C TYR A 169 -12.58 0.64 12.13
N GLU A 170 -13.85 0.98 12.19
CA GLU A 170 -14.32 2.36 12.04
C GLU A 170 -14.27 3.04 13.41
N GLU A 171 -14.16 4.36 13.41
CA GLU A 171 -14.39 5.12 14.63
C GLU A 171 -15.85 4.94 15.02
N ASP A 172 -16.11 4.55 16.27
CA ASP A 172 -17.45 4.51 16.80
C ASP A 172 -18.03 5.93 16.74
N SER A 173 -18.98 6.16 15.83
CA SER A 173 -19.67 7.45 15.63
C SER A 173 -20.61 7.77 16.81
N ASN A 174 -20.20 7.44 18.03
CA ASN A 174 -20.90 7.72 19.28
C ASN A 174 -20.15 8.79 20.06
N GLY A 175 -20.34 10.03 19.63
CA GLY A 175 -19.82 11.14 20.41
C GLY A 175 -19.98 12.50 19.74
N VAL A 176 -21.21 12.95 19.51
CA VAL A 176 -21.82 14.23 19.93
C VAL A 176 -23.29 14.21 19.55
#